data_33b2d5fc264bd172bf30d16dd16ec20c
#
_entry.id   33b2d5fc264bd172bf30d16dd16ec20c
#
_cell.length_a   1.000
_cell.length_b   1.000
_cell.length_c   1.000
_cell.angle_alpha   90.00
_cell.angle_beta   90.00
_cell.angle_gamma   90.00
#
_symmetry.space_group_name_H-M   'P 1'
#
loop_
_entity.id
_entity.type
_entity.pdbx_description
1 polymer ?
#
loop_
_entity_poly.entity_id
_entity_poly.type
_entity_poly.pdbx_seq_one_letter_code
_entity_poly.pdbx_strand_id
1 'polypeptide(L)'
;MNDYLSIRVNCSPCSEDITDLAAAFLADAGFESFEPDDTGLTAYIRASEDGETLAAEALTDFPMDTTFTLSSEFIKGEDWNSEWEKNYFKPIVIGDMVVVHSTFHKDVPSALYDIVIDPKMAFGTGHHDTTSQMMKLILELPLDGRSVIDMGTGTGILAILAKMRGASEVSGIEIDEPAYLNALEHIALNNVDINIIHGDASALKNLASSDFLFANINRNIILGDLDRYSYALKNGGEMLLSGFYESDIPIIESECAKYGILEESRLVSDKGWTALRLRKNS
;
A
#
# COMPACT_ATOMS: atom_id res chain seq x y z
N MET A 1 2.93 16.26 -12.73
CA MET A 1 1.95 16.99 -11.89
C MET A 1 0.85 17.42 -12.83
N ASN A 2 -0.35 16.96 -12.63
CA ASN A 2 -1.45 17.28 -13.55
C ASN A 2 -2.30 18.39 -12.92
N ASP A 3 -2.45 19.49 -13.66
CA ASP A 3 -3.43 20.51 -13.34
C ASP A 3 -4.83 19.97 -13.70
N TYR A 4 -5.84 20.33 -12.93
CA TYR A 4 -7.24 19.93 -13.15
C TYR A 4 -8.14 21.15 -13.38
N LEU A 5 -9.25 20.91 -14.07
CA LEU A 5 -10.40 21.79 -14.09
C LEU A 5 -11.50 21.15 -13.24
N SER A 6 -12.07 21.87 -12.31
CA SER A 6 -13.34 21.52 -11.70
C SER A 6 -14.46 22.17 -12.47
N ILE A 7 -15.45 21.39 -12.89
CA ILE A 7 -16.66 21.87 -13.55
C ILE A 7 -17.81 21.72 -12.56
N ARG A 8 -18.33 22.84 -12.08
CA ARG A 8 -19.55 22.84 -11.30
C ARG A 8 -20.75 22.71 -12.21
N VAL A 9 -21.57 21.70 -12.02
CA VAL A 9 -22.79 21.40 -12.76
C VAL A 9 -23.97 21.57 -11.82
N ASN A 10 -24.67 22.72 -11.89
CA ASN A 10 -25.91 22.93 -11.13
C ASN A 10 -27.10 22.40 -11.94
N CYS A 11 -27.99 21.68 -11.26
CA CYS A 11 -29.20 21.09 -11.83
C CYS A 11 -30.45 21.81 -11.34
N SER A 12 -31.44 22.04 -12.23
CA SER A 12 -32.73 22.59 -11.82
C SER A 12 -33.87 22.00 -12.65
N PRO A 13 -34.76 21.13 -12.08
CA PRO A 13 -34.70 20.57 -10.72
C PRO A 13 -33.47 19.67 -10.49
N CYS A 14 -33.08 19.47 -9.22
CA CYS A 14 -32.02 18.56 -8.82
C CYS A 14 -32.59 17.37 -8.04
N SER A 15 -32.04 16.17 -8.28
CA SER A 15 -32.30 14.95 -7.49
C SER A 15 -31.09 14.04 -7.60
N GLU A 16 -30.98 13.05 -6.70
CA GLU A 16 -29.93 12.04 -6.71
C GLU A 16 -29.86 11.28 -8.06
N ASP A 17 -31.02 10.90 -8.63
CA ASP A 17 -31.06 10.23 -9.93
C ASP A 17 -30.49 11.13 -11.06
N ILE A 18 -30.72 12.44 -11.00
CA ILE A 18 -30.21 13.40 -12.00
C ILE A 18 -28.69 13.54 -11.84
N THR A 19 -28.17 13.66 -10.63
CA THR A 19 -26.73 13.80 -10.37
C THR A 19 -25.97 12.54 -10.72
N ASP A 20 -26.51 11.35 -10.40
CA ASP A 20 -25.90 10.06 -10.73
C ASP A 20 -25.82 9.84 -12.23
N LEU A 21 -26.93 10.15 -12.94
CA LEU A 21 -26.95 10.01 -14.40
C LEU A 21 -26.04 11.04 -15.06
N ALA A 22 -26.00 12.29 -14.56
CA ALA A 22 -25.11 13.33 -15.09
C ALA A 22 -23.63 12.94 -14.87
N ALA A 23 -23.29 12.35 -13.72
CA ALA A 23 -21.95 11.83 -13.47
C ALA A 23 -21.56 10.73 -14.47
N ALA A 24 -22.49 9.82 -14.82
CA ALA A 24 -22.25 8.79 -15.84
C ALA A 24 -21.97 9.38 -17.23
N PHE A 25 -22.75 10.37 -17.67
CA PHE A 25 -22.53 11.05 -18.95
C PHE A 25 -21.20 11.79 -19.00
N LEU A 26 -20.83 12.44 -17.89
CA LEU A 26 -19.56 13.15 -17.78
C LEU A 26 -18.36 12.17 -17.70
N ALA A 27 -18.52 11.02 -17.05
CA ALA A 27 -17.50 9.97 -17.03
C ALA A 27 -17.20 9.46 -18.45
N ASP A 28 -18.23 9.24 -19.27
CA ASP A 28 -18.08 8.86 -20.68
C ASP A 28 -17.38 9.95 -21.52
N ALA A 29 -17.49 11.22 -21.10
CA ALA A 29 -16.80 12.36 -21.71
C ALA A 29 -15.36 12.57 -21.19
N GLY A 30 -14.86 11.71 -20.27
CA GLY A 30 -13.48 11.71 -19.79
C GLY A 30 -13.25 12.39 -18.43
N PHE A 31 -14.31 12.71 -17.69
CA PHE A 31 -14.17 13.21 -16.33
C PHE A 31 -13.81 12.05 -15.38
N GLU A 32 -12.88 12.31 -14.43
CA GLU A 32 -12.24 11.28 -13.62
C GLU A 32 -12.84 11.16 -12.20
N SER A 33 -13.48 12.23 -11.67
CA SER A 33 -14.01 12.25 -10.30
C SER A 33 -15.24 13.15 -10.17
N PHE A 34 -16.13 12.83 -9.22
CA PHE A 34 -17.43 13.47 -9.05
C PHE A 34 -17.77 13.67 -7.58
N GLU A 35 -18.25 14.87 -7.22
CA GLU A 35 -18.72 15.23 -5.88
C GLU A 35 -20.17 15.75 -5.99
N PRO A 36 -21.20 14.90 -5.78
CA PRO A 36 -22.59 15.33 -5.80
C PRO A 36 -22.97 16.08 -4.52
N ASP A 37 -23.93 17.01 -4.65
CA ASP A 37 -24.62 17.67 -3.54
C ASP A 37 -26.08 17.97 -3.87
N ASP A 38 -26.81 18.66 -2.96
CA ASP A 38 -28.24 18.95 -3.09
C ASP A 38 -28.59 19.86 -4.27
N THR A 39 -27.64 20.49 -4.94
CA THR A 39 -27.85 21.47 -6.02
C THR A 39 -27.24 21.02 -7.35
N GLY A 40 -26.53 19.89 -7.38
CA GLY A 40 -25.89 19.36 -8.57
C GLY A 40 -24.66 18.51 -8.23
N LEU A 41 -23.62 18.64 -9.04
CA LEU A 41 -22.36 17.95 -8.80
C LEU A 41 -21.16 18.80 -9.26
N THR A 42 -19.98 18.50 -8.70
CA THR A 42 -18.70 18.99 -9.21
C THR A 42 -17.97 17.83 -9.89
N ALA A 43 -17.54 18.02 -11.13
CA ALA A 43 -16.82 17.02 -11.90
C ALA A 43 -15.39 17.50 -12.19
N TYR A 44 -14.42 16.60 -12.20
CA TYR A 44 -13.01 16.93 -12.36
C TYR A 44 -12.43 16.28 -13.63
N ILE A 45 -11.73 17.09 -14.43
CA ILE A 45 -11.04 16.66 -15.65
C ILE A 45 -9.64 17.28 -15.72
N ARG A 46 -8.71 16.67 -16.44
CA ARG A 46 -7.36 17.24 -16.61
C ARG A 46 -7.41 18.59 -17.31
N ALA A 47 -6.62 19.54 -16.86
CA ALA A 47 -6.59 20.90 -17.42
C ALA A 47 -6.06 20.99 -18.87
N SER A 48 -5.60 19.88 -19.45
CA SER A 48 -5.25 19.77 -20.86
C SER A 48 -6.47 19.69 -21.80
N GLU A 49 -7.67 19.45 -21.22
CA GLU A 49 -8.93 19.32 -21.94
C GLU A 49 -9.77 20.62 -21.81
N ASP A 50 -10.64 20.88 -22.78
CA ASP A 50 -11.64 21.93 -22.69
C ASP A 50 -12.87 21.40 -21.91
N GLY A 51 -12.70 21.30 -20.58
CA GLY A 51 -13.67 20.63 -19.70
C GLY A 51 -15.07 21.26 -19.72
N GLU A 52 -15.19 22.59 -19.89
CA GLU A 52 -16.51 23.25 -19.91
C GLU A 52 -17.27 22.91 -21.21
N THR A 53 -16.60 22.92 -22.35
CA THR A 53 -17.19 22.50 -23.63
C THR A 53 -17.56 21.02 -23.60
N LEU A 54 -16.67 20.14 -23.12
CA LEU A 54 -16.95 18.72 -22.99
C LEU A 54 -18.14 18.43 -22.09
N ALA A 55 -18.25 19.11 -20.95
CA ALA A 55 -19.40 18.96 -20.06
C ALA A 55 -20.71 19.44 -20.70
N ALA A 56 -20.69 20.57 -21.43
CA ALA A 56 -21.86 21.08 -22.13
C ALA A 56 -22.32 20.12 -23.24
N GLU A 57 -21.40 19.57 -24.02
CA GLU A 57 -21.70 18.60 -25.08
C GLU A 57 -22.24 17.30 -24.49
N ALA A 58 -21.62 16.76 -23.44
CA ALA A 58 -22.06 15.53 -22.79
C ALA A 58 -23.49 15.63 -22.22
N LEU A 59 -23.91 16.79 -21.76
CA LEU A 59 -25.21 17.00 -21.14
C LEU A 59 -26.27 17.55 -22.13
N THR A 60 -25.97 17.71 -23.43
CA THR A 60 -26.88 18.31 -24.41
C THR A 60 -28.14 17.45 -24.63
N ASP A 61 -28.01 16.14 -24.74
CA ASP A 61 -29.11 15.19 -24.97
C ASP A 61 -29.51 14.43 -23.69
N PHE A 62 -29.46 15.11 -22.55
CA PHE A 62 -29.76 14.50 -21.27
C PHE A 62 -31.23 14.06 -21.18
N PRO A 63 -31.51 12.79 -20.77
CA PRO A 63 -32.85 12.19 -20.95
C PRO A 63 -33.87 12.57 -19.88
N MET A 64 -33.49 13.39 -18.86
CA MET A 64 -34.40 13.83 -17.80
C MET A 64 -34.71 15.31 -17.92
N ASP A 65 -35.88 15.71 -17.39
CA ASP A 65 -36.33 17.11 -17.40
C ASP A 65 -35.60 17.93 -16.31
N THR A 66 -34.47 18.48 -16.72
CA THR A 66 -33.64 19.39 -15.89
C THR A 66 -32.87 20.35 -16.78
N THR A 67 -32.46 21.46 -16.21
CA THR A 67 -31.54 22.42 -16.86
C THR A 67 -30.23 22.46 -16.12
N PHE A 68 -29.12 22.51 -16.87
CA PHE A 68 -27.78 22.58 -16.33
C PHE A 68 -27.22 24.00 -16.44
N THR A 69 -26.53 24.44 -15.38
CA THR A 69 -25.68 25.65 -15.42
C THR A 69 -24.28 25.24 -15.06
N LEU A 70 -23.33 25.54 -15.97
CA LEU A 70 -21.94 25.16 -15.81
C LEU A 70 -21.10 26.37 -15.38
N SER A 71 -20.07 26.11 -14.57
CA SER A 71 -18.99 27.04 -14.31
C SER A 71 -17.72 26.24 -14.05
N SER A 72 -16.59 26.79 -14.48
CA SER A 72 -15.29 26.14 -14.36
C SER A 72 -14.37 26.90 -13.41
N GLU A 73 -13.55 26.16 -12.69
CA GLU A 73 -12.47 26.69 -11.85
C GLU A 73 -11.19 25.91 -12.14
N PHE A 74 -10.10 26.63 -12.37
CA PHE A 74 -8.79 26.01 -12.57
C PHE A 74 -8.21 25.62 -11.21
N ILE A 75 -7.96 24.33 -11.03
CA ILE A 75 -7.26 23.79 -9.88
C ILE A 75 -5.81 23.53 -10.31
N LYS A 76 -4.92 24.42 -9.90
CA LYS A 76 -3.50 24.18 -10.04
C LYS A 76 -3.15 22.90 -9.29
N GLY A 77 -2.52 21.97 -9.98
CA GLY A 77 -2.00 20.76 -9.36
C GLY A 77 -0.99 21.17 -8.27
N GLU A 78 -1.50 21.48 -7.09
CA GLU A 78 -0.67 21.57 -5.91
C GLU A 78 -0.24 20.16 -5.58
N ASP A 79 1.01 20.01 -5.23
CA ASP A 79 1.54 18.77 -4.71
C ASP A 79 1.00 18.57 -3.30
N TRP A 80 -0.31 18.28 -3.22
CA TRP A 80 -0.99 17.94 -1.97
C TRP A 80 -0.28 16.80 -1.24
N ASN A 81 0.41 15.94 -2.00
CA ASN A 81 1.25 14.91 -1.42
C ASN A 81 2.43 15.53 -0.68
N SER A 82 3.13 16.52 -1.25
CA SER A 82 4.28 17.13 -0.59
C SER A 82 3.92 17.95 0.64
N GLU A 83 2.75 18.60 0.68
CA GLU A 83 2.25 19.28 1.89
C GLU A 83 1.70 18.31 2.92
N TRP A 84 0.99 17.26 2.47
CA TRP A 84 0.53 16.19 3.35
C TRP A 84 1.73 15.43 3.92
N GLU A 85 2.70 15.06 3.12
CA GLU A 85 3.95 14.40 3.49
C GLU A 85 4.71 15.21 4.54
N LYS A 86 4.90 16.50 4.35
CA LYS A 86 5.58 17.39 5.31
C LYS A 86 4.86 17.54 6.65
N ASN A 87 3.53 17.51 6.64
CA ASN A 87 2.72 17.79 7.82
C ASN A 87 2.28 16.55 8.59
N TYR A 88 2.16 15.40 7.93
CA TYR A 88 1.59 14.18 8.51
C TYR A 88 2.58 13.02 8.66
N PHE A 89 3.64 12.96 7.85
CA PHE A 89 4.68 11.95 7.98
C PHE A 89 5.76 12.45 8.95
N LYS A 90 5.71 11.97 10.19
CA LYS A 90 6.76 12.24 11.19
C LYS A 90 7.70 11.05 11.28
N PRO A 91 9.00 11.25 11.62
CA PRO A 91 9.89 10.14 11.92
C PRO A 91 9.29 9.20 12.97
N ILE A 92 9.34 7.89 12.70
CA ILE A 92 8.84 6.86 13.59
C ILE A 92 10.02 6.13 14.21
N VAL A 93 9.96 5.90 15.52
CA VAL A 93 10.93 5.04 16.23
C VAL A 93 10.25 3.74 16.61
N ILE A 94 10.84 2.61 16.25
CA ILE A 94 10.32 1.28 16.51
C ILE A 94 11.32 0.49 17.35
N GLY A 95 10.86 0.04 18.54
CA GLY A 95 11.66 -0.76 19.45
C GLY A 95 12.96 -0.08 19.88
N ASP A 96 13.02 1.24 19.92
CA ASP A 96 14.21 2.05 20.24
C ASP A 96 15.45 1.74 19.37
N MET A 97 15.29 0.95 18.33
CA MET A 97 16.38 0.47 17.47
C MET A 97 16.26 0.91 16.02
N VAL A 98 15.06 1.18 15.54
CA VAL A 98 14.81 1.58 14.15
C VAL A 98 14.18 2.95 14.12
N VAL A 99 14.70 3.82 13.27
CA VAL A 99 14.02 5.04 12.86
C VAL A 99 13.62 4.91 11.39
N VAL A 100 12.37 5.27 11.08
CA VAL A 100 11.88 5.40 9.72
C VAL A 100 11.56 6.85 9.47
N HIS A 101 12.13 7.42 8.43
CA HIS A 101 11.92 8.82 8.10
C HIS A 101 11.99 9.05 6.59
N SER A 102 11.64 10.25 6.13
CA SER A 102 11.76 10.65 4.73
C SER A 102 12.98 11.54 4.51
N THR A 103 13.42 11.66 3.25
CA THR A 103 14.54 12.52 2.83
C THR A 103 14.35 14.00 3.20
N PHE A 104 13.10 14.47 3.36
CA PHE A 104 12.80 15.87 3.72
C PHE A 104 12.86 16.14 5.23
N HIS A 105 12.96 15.14 6.10
CA HIS A 105 13.10 15.35 7.54
C HIS A 105 14.49 15.84 7.91
N LYS A 106 14.57 16.89 8.74
CA LYS A 106 15.83 17.48 9.19
C LYS A 106 16.23 17.03 10.59
N ASP A 107 15.23 16.81 11.45
CA ASP A 107 15.42 16.42 12.86
C ASP A 107 15.00 14.96 13.03
N VAL A 108 15.91 14.05 12.68
CA VAL A 108 15.68 12.60 12.76
C VAL A 108 16.34 12.06 14.04
N PRO A 109 15.60 11.32 14.87
CA PRO A 109 16.20 10.64 16.03
C PRO A 109 17.29 9.65 15.60
N SER A 110 18.37 9.58 16.35
CA SER A 110 19.43 8.58 16.09
C SER A 110 18.95 7.20 16.51
N ALA A 111 19.13 6.19 15.64
CA ALA A 111 18.82 4.80 15.89
C ALA A 111 19.90 3.87 15.30
N LEU A 112 19.86 2.58 15.66
CA LEU A 112 20.79 1.59 15.12
C LEU A 112 20.54 1.33 13.61
N TYR A 113 19.28 1.28 13.24
CA TYR A 113 18.82 1.12 11.86
C TYR A 113 18.07 2.37 11.44
N ASP A 114 18.62 3.07 10.48
CA ASP A 114 18.10 4.30 9.91
C ASP A 114 17.54 3.97 8.52
N ILE A 115 16.20 4.04 8.37
CA ILE A 115 15.49 3.64 7.15
C ILE A 115 14.82 4.86 6.52
N VAL A 116 15.21 5.16 5.29
CA VAL A 116 14.65 6.25 4.51
C VAL A 116 13.55 5.75 3.61
N ILE A 117 12.33 6.23 3.83
CA ILE A 117 11.15 5.94 3.00
C ILE A 117 10.51 7.25 2.60
N ASP A 118 10.54 7.56 1.32
CA ASP A 118 9.80 8.69 0.76
C ASP A 118 8.38 8.22 0.41
N PRO A 119 7.36 8.59 1.20
CA PRO A 119 6.00 8.12 0.97
C PRO A 119 5.51 8.65 -0.38
N LYS A 120 5.15 7.73 -1.26
CA LYS A 120 4.33 7.94 -2.43
C LYS A 120 3.02 7.20 -2.19
N MET A 121 2.15 7.09 -3.16
CA MET A 121 0.86 6.38 -3.04
C MET A 121 0.99 4.86 -2.75
N ALA A 122 2.10 4.41 -2.14
CA ALA A 122 2.37 3.01 -1.81
C ALA A 122 2.14 2.72 -0.32
N PHE A 123 1.62 1.52 -0.01
CA PHE A 123 1.46 1.02 1.36
C PHE A 123 2.83 0.67 1.98
N GLY A 124 2.97 0.84 3.31
CA GLY A 124 4.18 0.40 4.04
C GLY A 124 5.09 1.53 4.51
N THR A 125 4.54 2.70 4.83
CA THR A 125 5.32 3.85 5.37
C THR A 125 5.81 3.65 6.82
N GLY A 126 5.45 2.55 7.47
CA GLY A 126 5.78 2.30 8.88
C GLY A 126 4.75 2.80 9.90
N HIS A 127 3.85 3.70 9.51
CA HIS A 127 2.83 4.28 10.42
C HIS A 127 1.69 3.33 10.77
N HIS A 128 1.43 2.32 9.94
CA HIS A 128 0.39 1.36 10.21
C HIS A 128 0.82 0.35 11.29
N ASP A 129 -0.10 0.00 12.18
CA ASP A 129 0.17 -0.91 13.31
C ASP A 129 0.81 -2.23 12.85
N THR A 130 0.34 -2.79 11.71
CA THR A 130 0.86 -4.05 11.15
C THR A 130 2.32 -3.95 10.74
N THR A 131 2.73 -2.85 10.08
CA THR A 131 4.13 -2.62 9.68
C THR A 131 5.02 -2.49 10.92
N SER A 132 4.59 -1.72 11.93
CA SER A 132 5.32 -1.58 13.19
C SER A 132 5.46 -2.91 13.94
N GLN A 133 4.40 -3.74 13.97
CA GLN A 133 4.44 -5.07 14.57
C GLN A 133 5.39 -6.02 13.84
N MET A 134 5.32 -6.06 12.50
CA MET A 134 6.24 -6.85 11.68
C MET A 134 7.69 -6.45 11.93
N MET A 135 7.99 -5.15 11.96
CA MET A 135 9.35 -4.66 12.23
C MET A 135 9.83 -5.07 13.62
N LYS A 136 8.97 -5.01 14.66
CA LYS A 136 9.31 -5.50 16.01
C LYS A 136 9.65 -7.00 15.97
N LEU A 137 8.86 -7.84 15.31
CA LEU A 137 9.16 -9.26 15.16
C LEU A 137 10.46 -9.49 14.38
N ILE A 138 10.69 -8.74 13.30
CA ILE A 138 11.93 -8.79 12.52
C ILE A 138 13.15 -8.49 13.38
N LEU A 139 13.05 -7.54 14.33
CA LEU A 139 14.14 -7.21 15.25
C LEU A 139 14.52 -8.37 16.20
N GLU A 140 13.64 -9.34 16.42
CA GLU A 140 13.88 -10.52 17.25
C GLU A 140 14.47 -11.70 16.47
N LEU A 141 14.41 -11.69 15.13
CA LEU A 141 14.86 -12.81 14.30
C LEU A 141 16.40 -12.88 14.19
N PRO A 142 16.99 -14.08 14.10
CA PRO A 142 18.41 -14.29 13.84
C PRO A 142 18.70 -14.20 12.34
N LEU A 143 18.71 -13.00 11.76
CA LEU A 143 18.77 -12.79 10.31
C LEU A 143 20.18 -12.85 9.71
N ASP A 144 21.22 -12.74 10.52
CA ASP A 144 22.61 -12.72 10.04
C ASP A 144 22.94 -13.97 9.19
N GLY A 145 23.37 -13.74 7.95
CA GLY A 145 23.68 -14.79 6.98
C GLY A 145 22.47 -15.57 6.42
N ARG A 146 21.22 -15.19 6.75
CA ARG A 146 20.00 -15.90 6.37
C ARG A 146 19.37 -15.34 5.11
N SER A 147 18.52 -16.16 4.46
CA SER A 147 17.73 -15.77 3.30
C SER A 147 16.31 -15.38 3.70
N VAL A 148 15.79 -14.33 3.06
CA VAL A 148 14.46 -13.74 3.34
C VAL A 148 13.70 -13.50 2.04
N ILE A 149 12.41 -13.82 2.05
CA ILE A 149 11.46 -13.44 1.01
C ILE A 149 10.38 -12.54 1.64
N ASP A 150 10.09 -11.39 1.02
CA ASP A 150 9.05 -10.43 1.44
C ASP A 150 7.96 -10.35 0.38
N MET A 151 6.77 -10.88 0.69
CA MET A 151 5.61 -10.98 -0.20
C MET A 151 4.71 -9.75 -0.06
N GLY A 152 4.41 -9.08 -1.18
CA GLY A 152 3.74 -7.79 -1.16
C GLY A 152 4.63 -6.75 -0.47
N THR A 153 5.85 -6.61 -0.97
CA THR A 153 6.90 -5.83 -0.29
C THR A 153 6.56 -4.33 -0.17
N GLY A 154 5.64 -3.82 -1.00
CA GLY A 154 5.18 -2.43 -0.98
C GLY A 154 6.34 -1.45 -1.11
N THR A 155 6.57 -0.64 -0.09
CA THR A 155 7.72 0.29 -0.03
C THR A 155 9.09 -0.40 0.10
N GLY A 156 9.12 -1.71 0.34
CA GLY A 156 10.35 -2.45 0.63
C GLY A 156 10.83 -2.36 2.08
N ILE A 157 10.11 -1.70 2.97
CA ILE A 157 10.58 -1.38 4.33
C ILE A 157 10.99 -2.61 5.15
N LEU A 158 10.22 -3.71 5.07
CA LEU A 158 10.51 -4.95 5.81
C LEU A 158 11.74 -5.65 5.23
N ALA A 159 11.85 -5.72 3.90
CA ALA A 159 13.01 -6.24 3.20
C ALA A 159 14.28 -5.42 3.50
N ILE A 160 14.19 -4.08 3.52
CA ILE A 160 15.29 -3.17 3.87
C ILE A 160 15.76 -3.44 5.30
N LEU A 161 14.85 -3.51 6.28
CA LEU A 161 15.21 -3.83 7.67
C LEU A 161 15.90 -5.21 7.76
N ALA A 162 15.37 -6.23 7.08
CA ALA A 162 15.98 -7.56 7.08
C ALA A 162 17.41 -7.53 6.51
N LYS A 163 17.63 -6.79 5.43
CA LYS A 163 18.97 -6.64 4.84
C LYS A 163 19.93 -5.90 5.77
N MET A 164 19.50 -4.80 6.39
CA MET A 164 20.31 -4.07 7.37
C MET A 164 20.65 -4.92 8.62
N ARG A 165 19.81 -5.91 8.93
CA ARG A 165 20.05 -6.87 10.02
C ARG A 165 20.94 -8.05 9.62
N GLY A 166 21.59 -8.00 8.47
CA GLY A 166 22.59 -8.98 8.04
C GLY A 166 22.05 -10.14 7.23
N ALA A 167 20.78 -10.10 6.75
CA ALA A 167 20.29 -11.12 5.82
C ALA A 167 21.17 -11.16 4.57
N SER A 168 21.67 -12.35 4.22
CA SER A 168 22.58 -12.54 3.07
C SER A 168 21.88 -12.32 1.75
N GLU A 169 20.71 -12.95 1.59
CA GLU A 169 19.87 -12.88 0.40
C GLU A 169 18.48 -12.38 0.79
N VAL A 170 18.03 -11.29 0.17
CA VAL A 170 16.68 -10.73 0.37
C VAL A 170 16.02 -10.56 -0.98
N SER A 171 14.83 -11.14 -1.14
CA SER A 171 13.98 -10.94 -2.31
C SER A 171 12.64 -10.36 -1.89
N GLY A 172 12.19 -9.29 -2.57
CA GLY A 172 10.85 -8.73 -2.44
C GLY A 172 10.02 -9.05 -3.69
N ILE A 173 8.75 -9.35 -3.53
CA ILE A 173 7.81 -9.57 -4.64
C ILE A 173 6.67 -8.57 -4.49
N GLU A 174 6.36 -7.84 -5.57
CA GLU A 174 5.29 -6.83 -5.59
C GLU A 174 4.52 -6.93 -6.90
N ILE A 175 3.20 -6.97 -6.82
CA ILE A 175 2.31 -7.11 -7.98
C ILE A 175 1.94 -5.75 -8.58
N ASP A 176 1.87 -4.70 -7.74
CA ASP A 176 1.53 -3.35 -8.18
C ASP A 176 2.76 -2.65 -8.74
N GLU A 177 2.72 -2.26 -10.02
CA GLU A 177 3.86 -1.66 -10.71
C GLU A 177 4.34 -0.34 -10.04
N PRO A 178 3.45 0.60 -9.65
CA PRO A 178 3.84 1.79 -8.89
C PRO A 178 4.56 1.46 -7.57
N ALA A 179 4.08 0.49 -6.81
CA ALA A 179 4.71 0.06 -5.55
C ALA A 179 6.06 -0.62 -5.81
N TYR A 180 6.14 -1.47 -6.84
CA TYR A 180 7.41 -2.08 -7.29
C TYR A 180 8.48 -1.03 -7.62
N LEU A 181 8.13 -0.01 -8.42
CA LEU A 181 9.05 1.08 -8.77
C LEU A 181 9.47 1.88 -7.54
N ASN A 182 8.54 2.13 -6.62
CA ASN A 182 8.82 2.83 -5.37
C ASN A 182 9.75 2.02 -4.44
N ALA A 183 9.58 0.69 -4.37
CA ALA A 183 10.50 -0.18 -3.64
C ALA A 183 11.94 -0.08 -4.18
N LEU A 184 12.13 -0.08 -5.51
CA LEU A 184 13.45 0.08 -6.13
C LEU A 184 14.12 1.41 -5.73
N GLU A 185 13.36 2.50 -5.70
CA GLU A 185 13.85 3.81 -5.25
C GLU A 185 14.30 3.76 -3.78
N HIS A 186 13.49 3.18 -2.89
CA HIS A 186 13.83 3.07 -1.47
C HIS A 186 15.05 2.19 -1.22
N ILE A 187 15.21 1.11 -1.97
CA ILE A 187 16.41 0.26 -1.92
C ILE A 187 17.66 1.07 -2.26
N ALA A 188 17.57 1.89 -3.31
CA ALA A 188 18.67 2.77 -3.70
C ALA A 188 18.94 3.85 -2.63
N LEU A 189 17.90 4.49 -2.06
CA LEU A 189 18.03 5.49 -0.99
C LEU A 189 18.72 4.92 0.25
N ASN A 190 18.42 3.68 0.61
CA ASN A 190 18.99 3.00 1.78
C ASN A 190 20.33 2.29 1.48
N ASN A 191 20.80 2.34 0.23
CA ASN A 191 22.05 1.72 -0.20
C ASN A 191 22.17 0.24 0.20
N VAL A 192 21.10 -0.53 0.01
CA VAL A 192 21.03 -1.97 0.27
C VAL A 192 20.88 -2.76 -1.03
N ASP A 193 21.32 -4.02 -1.02
CA ASP A 193 21.21 -4.93 -2.16
C ASP A 193 20.08 -5.92 -1.92
N ILE A 194 18.95 -5.73 -2.61
CA ILE A 194 17.72 -6.52 -2.51
C ILE A 194 17.21 -6.79 -3.92
N ASN A 195 16.85 -8.04 -4.19
CA ASN A 195 16.26 -8.45 -5.47
C ASN A 195 14.74 -8.19 -5.44
N ILE A 196 14.24 -7.17 -6.14
CA ILE A 196 12.80 -6.93 -6.26
C ILE A 196 12.27 -7.49 -7.57
N ILE A 197 11.17 -8.24 -7.46
CA ILE A 197 10.51 -8.92 -8.56
C ILE A 197 9.11 -8.34 -8.73
N HIS A 198 8.80 -7.82 -9.92
CA HIS A 198 7.45 -7.43 -10.28
C HIS A 198 6.64 -8.69 -10.62
N GLY A 199 5.65 -9.02 -9.80
CA GLY A 199 4.84 -10.24 -9.97
C GLY A 199 4.05 -10.62 -8.72
N ASP A 200 3.38 -11.76 -8.83
CA ASP A 200 2.59 -12.39 -7.76
C ASP A 200 3.33 -13.58 -7.12
N ALA A 201 2.65 -14.34 -6.26
CA ALA A 201 3.21 -15.49 -5.58
C ALA A 201 3.68 -16.63 -6.54
N SER A 202 3.32 -16.58 -7.83
CA SER A 202 3.84 -17.54 -8.81
C SER A 202 5.34 -17.36 -9.07
N ALA A 203 5.90 -16.19 -8.75
CA ALA A 203 7.33 -15.92 -8.87
C ALA A 203 8.17 -16.76 -7.89
N LEU A 204 7.59 -17.20 -6.77
CA LEU A 204 8.25 -18.02 -5.76
C LEU A 204 8.85 -19.30 -6.32
N LYS A 205 8.24 -19.89 -7.36
CA LYS A 205 8.76 -21.10 -8.02
C LYS A 205 10.16 -20.95 -8.63
N ASN A 206 10.57 -19.70 -8.89
CA ASN A 206 11.85 -19.37 -9.50
C ASN A 206 12.92 -18.98 -8.46
N LEU A 207 12.55 -18.93 -7.18
CA LEU A 207 13.42 -18.61 -6.07
C LEU A 207 13.85 -19.88 -5.32
N ALA A 208 15.03 -19.84 -4.72
CA ALA A 208 15.41 -20.85 -3.74
C ALA A 208 14.56 -20.73 -2.47
N SER A 209 14.37 -21.85 -1.77
CA SER A 209 13.67 -21.81 -0.47
C SER A 209 14.43 -20.94 0.52
N SER A 210 13.70 -20.12 1.28
CA SER A 210 14.25 -19.13 2.23
C SER A 210 14.19 -19.63 3.66
N ASP A 211 15.02 -19.04 4.52
CA ASP A 211 14.98 -19.26 5.96
C ASP A 211 13.78 -18.51 6.59
N PHE A 212 13.41 -17.35 6.02
CA PHE A 212 12.30 -16.52 6.48
C PHE A 212 11.42 -16.09 5.31
N LEU A 213 10.09 -16.02 5.57
CA LEU A 213 9.12 -15.47 4.65
C LEU A 213 8.24 -14.45 5.40
N PHE A 214 8.15 -13.23 4.88
CA PHE A 214 7.29 -12.18 5.41
C PHE A 214 6.13 -11.95 4.46
N ALA A 215 4.94 -11.67 5.02
CA ALA A 215 3.79 -11.22 4.25
C ALA A 215 2.90 -10.31 5.12
N ASN A 216 2.93 -9.01 4.81
CA ASN A 216 2.06 -8.01 5.45
C ASN A 216 1.00 -7.55 4.45
N ILE A 217 0.06 -8.45 4.13
CA ILE A 217 -0.94 -8.29 3.07
C ILE A 217 -2.30 -8.80 3.52
N ASN A 218 -3.31 -8.63 2.68
CA ASN A 218 -4.69 -9.04 3.00
C ASN A 218 -4.79 -10.55 3.31
N ARG A 219 -5.56 -10.90 4.37
CA ARG A 219 -5.82 -12.29 4.81
C ARG A 219 -6.20 -13.23 3.68
N ASN A 220 -7.08 -12.81 2.76
CA ASN A 220 -7.57 -13.71 1.71
C ASN A 220 -6.48 -14.07 0.71
N ILE A 221 -5.54 -13.15 0.45
CA ILE A 221 -4.37 -13.41 -0.38
C ILE A 221 -3.43 -14.37 0.33
N ILE A 222 -3.15 -14.15 1.62
CA ILE A 222 -2.34 -15.08 2.43
C ILE A 222 -2.90 -16.49 2.35
N LEU A 223 -4.22 -16.67 2.62
CA LEU A 223 -4.86 -17.98 2.58
C LEU A 223 -4.82 -18.63 1.19
N GLY A 224 -4.94 -17.83 0.13
CA GLY A 224 -4.89 -18.30 -1.26
C GLY A 224 -3.52 -18.74 -1.74
N ASP A 225 -2.44 -18.20 -1.14
CA ASP A 225 -1.06 -18.49 -1.56
C ASP A 225 -0.24 -19.29 -0.55
N LEU A 226 -0.86 -19.74 0.54
CA LEU A 226 -0.15 -20.39 1.65
C LEU A 226 0.56 -21.69 1.24
N ASP A 227 0.04 -22.41 0.25
CA ASP A 227 0.70 -23.57 -0.36
C ASP A 227 2.06 -23.19 -0.96
N ARG A 228 2.11 -22.08 -1.72
CA ARG A 228 3.32 -21.55 -2.34
C ARG A 228 4.29 -21.01 -1.29
N TYR A 229 3.79 -20.33 -0.25
CA TYR A 229 4.60 -19.85 0.87
C TYR A 229 5.26 -21.02 1.61
N SER A 230 4.47 -22.07 1.89
CA SER A 230 4.99 -23.28 2.51
C SER A 230 6.10 -23.93 1.66
N TYR A 231 5.92 -24.00 0.35
CA TYR A 231 6.94 -24.55 -0.55
C TYR A 231 8.23 -23.70 -0.58
N ALA A 232 8.09 -22.38 -0.57
CA ALA A 232 9.21 -21.45 -0.58
C ALA A 232 9.95 -21.33 0.76
N LEU A 233 9.37 -21.84 1.85
CA LEU A 233 9.96 -21.82 3.18
C LEU A 233 10.70 -23.14 3.47
N LYS A 234 11.96 -23.06 3.92
CA LYS A 234 12.73 -24.24 4.36
C LYS A 234 12.05 -24.93 5.54
N ASN A 235 12.33 -26.21 5.72
CA ASN A 235 11.99 -26.91 6.96
C ASN A 235 12.74 -26.25 8.14
N GLY A 236 12.06 -26.01 9.24
CA GLY A 236 12.56 -25.23 10.38
C GLY A 236 12.62 -23.72 10.13
N GLY A 237 12.23 -23.24 8.94
CA GLY A 237 12.13 -21.83 8.61
C GLY A 237 10.94 -21.17 9.28
N GLU A 238 10.93 -19.84 9.34
CA GLU A 238 9.91 -19.05 10.02
C GLU A 238 9.17 -18.12 9.07
N MET A 239 7.88 -17.92 9.36
CA MET A 239 7.00 -17.06 8.59
C MET A 239 6.45 -15.96 9.49
N LEU A 240 6.50 -14.71 9.03
CA LEU A 240 5.83 -13.58 9.67
C LEU A 240 4.64 -13.16 8.80
N LEU A 241 3.44 -13.21 9.37
CA LEU A 241 2.20 -12.86 8.68
C LEU A 241 1.51 -11.71 9.40
N SER A 242 1.02 -10.72 8.66
CA SER A 242 0.22 -9.60 9.16
C SER A 242 -0.69 -9.04 8.05
N GLY A 243 -1.47 -7.99 8.36
CA GLY A 243 -2.46 -7.40 7.45
C GLY A 243 -3.88 -7.92 7.68
N PHE A 244 -4.14 -8.43 8.90
CA PHE A 244 -5.42 -8.97 9.31
C PHE A 244 -5.69 -8.68 10.80
N TYR A 245 -6.91 -8.97 11.24
CA TYR A 245 -7.34 -8.76 12.62
C TYR A 245 -7.20 -10.02 13.48
N GLU A 246 -7.19 -9.83 14.80
CA GLU A 246 -7.13 -10.93 15.78
C GLU A 246 -8.22 -12.01 15.54
N SER A 247 -9.41 -11.58 15.09
CA SER A 247 -10.52 -12.50 14.76
C SER A 247 -10.20 -13.45 13.60
N ASP A 248 -9.20 -13.15 12.79
CA ASP A 248 -8.81 -13.96 11.63
C ASP A 248 -7.77 -15.04 11.97
N ILE A 249 -7.18 -14.98 13.17
CA ILE A 249 -6.13 -15.93 13.60
C ILE A 249 -6.57 -17.39 13.44
N PRO A 250 -7.76 -17.82 13.94
CA PRO A 250 -8.13 -19.23 13.89
C PRO A 250 -8.16 -19.82 12.48
N ILE A 251 -8.58 -19.04 11.47
CA ILE A 251 -8.61 -19.51 10.08
C ILE A 251 -7.21 -19.60 9.50
N ILE A 252 -6.33 -18.65 9.82
CA ILE A 252 -4.94 -18.63 9.37
C ILE A 252 -4.17 -19.81 9.98
N GLU A 253 -4.28 -20.01 11.30
CA GLU A 253 -3.62 -21.13 11.99
C GLU A 253 -4.10 -22.48 11.47
N SER A 254 -5.42 -22.64 11.25
CA SER A 254 -5.99 -23.86 10.68
C SER A 254 -5.44 -24.17 9.29
N GLU A 255 -5.23 -23.14 8.46
CA GLU A 255 -4.65 -23.33 7.13
C GLU A 255 -3.14 -23.62 7.22
N CYS A 256 -2.38 -22.88 8.02
CA CYS A 256 -0.96 -23.10 8.27
C CYS A 256 -0.66 -24.51 8.79
N ALA A 257 -1.50 -25.03 9.68
CA ALA A 257 -1.33 -26.35 10.27
C ALA A 257 -1.37 -27.49 9.23
N LYS A 258 -2.06 -27.32 8.11
CA LYS A 258 -2.08 -28.31 7.00
C LYS A 258 -0.69 -28.52 6.40
N TYR A 259 0.18 -27.55 6.51
CA TYR A 259 1.55 -27.56 6.01
C TYR A 259 2.60 -27.75 7.11
N GLY A 260 2.16 -28.08 8.33
CA GLY A 260 3.06 -28.23 9.49
C GLY A 260 3.68 -26.91 9.97
N ILE A 261 3.00 -25.78 9.68
CA ILE A 261 3.42 -24.45 10.10
C ILE A 261 2.59 -24.09 11.33
N LEU A 262 3.25 -23.86 12.47
CA LEU A 262 2.61 -23.62 13.78
C LEU A 262 3.03 -22.26 14.34
N GLU A 263 2.13 -21.65 15.09
CA GLU A 263 2.42 -20.37 15.76
C GLU A 263 3.47 -20.55 16.86
N GLU A 264 4.41 -19.61 16.94
CA GLU A 264 5.35 -19.45 18.05
C GLU A 264 5.02 -18.24 18.93
N SER A 265 4.62 -17.13 18.32
CA SER A 265 4.23 -15.92 19.05
C SER A 265 3.38 -14.98 18.19
N ARG A 266 2.72 -14.02 18.84
CA ARG A 266 1.92 -12.99 18.17
C ARG A 266 2.06 -11.64 18.84
N LEU A 267 1.76 -10.58 18.07
CA LEU A 267 1.54 -9.24 18.56
C LEU A 267 0.13 -8.81 18.13
N VAL A 268 -0.61 -8.19 19.06
CA VAL A 268 -1.94 -7.63 18.78
C VAL A 268 -1.92 -6.17 19.22
N SER A 269 -2.39 -5.27 18.36
CA SER A 269 -2.54 -3.86 18.71
C SER A 269 -3.87 -3.59 19.42
N ASP A 270 -4.00 -2.43 20.05
CA ASP A 270 -5.24 -1.98 20.69
C ASP A 270 -6.42 -1.90 19.71
N LYS A 271 -6.14 -1.77 18.42
CA LYS A 271 -7.13 -1.76 17.34
C LYS A 271 -7.43 -3.17 16.79
N GLY A 272 -6.82 -4.21 17.35
CA GLY A 272 -7.00 -5.60 16.93
C GLY A 272 -6.17 -6.03 15.70
N TRP A 273 -5.31 -5.16 15.14
CA TRP A 273 -4.36 -5.57 14.11
C TRP A 273 -3.34 -6.55 14.69
N THR A 274 -3.03 -7.59 13.92
CA THR A 274 -2.22 -8.71 14.41
C THR A 274 -1.06 -9.00 13.50
N ALA A 275 0.08 -9.38 14.11
CA ALA A 275 1.20 -10.02 13.43
C ALA A 275 1.51 -11.37 14.11
N LEU A 276 1.63 -12.41 13.31
CA LEU A 276 1.96 -13.78 13.74
C LEU A 276 3.39 -14.12 13.36
N ARG A 277 4.10 -14.76 14.28
CA ARG A 277 5.35 -15.48 14.00
C ARG A 277 5.05 -16.97 14.06
N LEU A 278 5.32 -17.67 12.96
CA LEU A 278 5.04 -19.07 12.81
C LEU A 278 6.32 -19.80 12.38
N ARG A 279 6.44 -21.09 12.72
CA ARG A 279 7.56 -21.94 12.33
C ARG A 279 7.07 -23.17 11.58
N LYS A 280 7.73 -23.51 10.49
CA LYS A 280 7.55 -24.76 9.77
C LYS A 280 8.31 -25.88 10.45
N ASN A 281 7.59 -26.97 10.79
CA ASN A 281 8.21 -28.16 11.36
C ASN A 281 9.22 -28.79 10.39
N SER A 282 10.19 -29.50 10.96
CA SER A 282 11.25 -30.19 10.21
C SER A 282 10.72 -31.42 9.48
#